data_797e4772955d214a3055d3f5b96c0c7f
#
_entry.id   797e4772955d214a3055d3f5b96c0c7f
#
_cell.length_a   1.000
_cell.length_b   1.000
_cell.length_c   1.000
_cell.angle_alpha   90.00
_cell.angle_beta   90.00
_cell.angle_gamma   90.00
#
_symmetry.space_group_name_H-M   'P 1'
#
loop_
_entity.id
_entity.type
_entity.pdbx_description
1 polymer ?
#
loop_
_entity_poly.entity_id
_entity_poly.type
_entity_poly.pdbx_seq_one_letter_code
_entity_poly.pdbx_strand_id
1 'polypeptide(L)'
;MTIIFSNNMDPDCQVIKQAWQDLKDINLVEITPDTDNYEDLVNNAIIAENDTIIFVGHGTSKGLLFPNLYRMEYLLHEFNANLVHAKNIICCWCFASDFVINMNWHNTFATSMFISNTREAYYNGIRDYTQEQINSNGERFYCNINQLIKDKVPLNDWIMQLGAKMDIENVIDVFNRQGLYYNE
;
A
#
# COMPACT_ATOMS: atom_id res chain seq x y z
N MET A 1 -10.28 0.33 12.57
CA MET A 1 -9.27 0.32 11.49
C MET A 1 -9.75 1.17 10.33
N THR A 2 -8.89 2.04 9.82
CA THR A 2 -9.19 2.92 8.67
C THR A 2 -8.28 2.57 7.50
N ILE A 3 -8.85 2.53 6.28
CA ILE A 3 -8.12 2.37 5.02
C ILE A 3 -8.28 3.64 4.20
N ILE A 4 -7.18 4.30 3.87
CA ILE A 4 -7.13 5.42 2.94
C ILE A 4 -6.63 4.86 1.61
N PHE A 5 -7.51 4.80 0.64
CA PHE A 5 -7.25 4.20 -0.67
C PHE A 5 -7.26 5.27 -1.76
N SER A 6 -6.09 5.50 -2.35
CA SER A 6 -5.92 6.31 -3.55
C SER A 6 -6.26 5.48 -4.78
N ASN A 7 -7.49 5.59 -5.26
CA ASN A 7 -8.00 4.81 -6.38
C ASN A 7 -7.91 5.60 -7.70
N ASN A 8 -6.86 5.36 -8.45
CA ASN A 8 -6.64 5.96 -9.77
C ASN A 8 -7.52 5.33 -10.88
N MET A 9 -8.42 4.40 -10.53
CA MET A 9 -9.32 3.71 -11.46
C MET A 9 -8.60 2.83 -12.50
N ASP A 10 -7.30 2.61 -12.36
CA ASP A 10 -6.49 1.74 -13.21
C ASP A 10 -6.57 0.26 -12.79
N PRO A 11 -6.04 -0.67 -13.62
CA PRO A 11 -6.06 -2.10 -13.31
C PRO A 11 -5.39 -2.46 -11.97
N ASP A 12 -4.32 -1.76 -11.59
CA ASP A 12 -3.58 -2.01 -10.36
C ASP A 12 -4.45 -1.72 -9.14
N CYS A 13 -5.16 -0.59 -9.15
CA CYS A 13 -6.13 -0.22 -8.12
C CYS A 13 -7.33 -1.18 -8.05
N GLN A 14 -7.76 -1.77 -9.17
CA GLN A 14 -8.83 -2.77 -9.16
C GLN A 14 -8.42 -4.05 -8.42
N VAL A 15 -7.18 -4.50 -8.60
CA VAL A 15 -6.62 -5.66 -7.85
C VAL A 15 -6.66 -5.41 -6.35
N ILE A 16 -6.24 -4.22 -5.91
CA ILE A 16 -6.27 -3.82 -4.50
C ILE A 16 -7.71 -3.83 -3.97
N LYS A 17 -8.64 -3.22 -4.69
CA LYS A 17 -10.04 -3.11 -4.30
C LYS A 17 -10.70 -4.47 -4.11
N GLN A 18 -10.48 -5.39 -5.05
CA GLN A 18 -11.02 -6.75 -5.00
C GLN A 18 -10.51 -7.53 -3.78
N ALA A 19 -9.21 -7.42 -3.48
CA ALA A 19 -8.60 -8.14 -2.38
C ALA A 19 -9.16 -7.73 -1.00
N TRP A 20 -9.76 -6.55 -0.87
CA TRP A 20 -10.20 -6.00 0.42
C TRP A 20 -11.71 -5.90 0.59
N GLN A 21 -12.50 -6.38 -0.38
CA GLN A 21 -13.97 -6.37 -0.34
C GLN A 21 -14.57 -7.11 0.87
N ASP A 22 -13.87 -8.13 1.38
CA ASP A 22 -14.34 -8.99 2.46
C ASP A 22 -13.97 -8.50 3.87
N LEU A 23 -13.24 -7.39 3.98
CA LEU A 23 -12.93 -6.80 5.29
C LEU A 23 -14.20 -6.19 5.88
N LYS A 24 -14.53 -6.62 7.11
CA LYS A 24 -15.66 -6.09 7.87
C LYS A 24 -15.16 -5.08 8.91
N ASP A 25 -16.07 -4.21 9.34
CA ASP A 25 -15.82 -3.23 10.41
C ASP A 25 -14.63 -2.30 10.11
N ILE A 26 -14.51 -1.91 8.83
CA ILE A 26 -13.51 -0.95 8.36
C ILE A 26 -14.17 0.40 8.02
N ASN A 27 -13.43 1.46 8.23
CA ASN A 27 -13.71 2.78 7.67
C ASN A 27 -12.89 2.93 6.37
N LEU A 28 -13.53 2.70 5.21
CA LEU A 28 -12.89 2.87 3.91
C LEU A 28 -13.07 4.29 3.40
N VAL A 29 -11.97 5.03 3.29
CA VAL A 29 -11.90 6.36 2.66
C VAL A 29 -11.29 6.19 1.28
N GLU A 30 -12.13 5.93 0.30
CA GLU A 30 -11.74 5.78 -1.11
C GLU A 30 -11.73 7.16 -1.78
N ILE A 31 -10.57 7.57 -2.25
CA ILE A 31 -10.37 8.81 -2.99
C ILE A 31 -10.19 8.48 -4.46
N THR A 32 -11.01 9.09 -5.31
CA THR A 32 -10.96 8.97 -6.77
C THR A 32 -10.56 10.31 -7.41
N PRO A 33 -10.25 10.38 -8.71
CA PRO A 33 -9.90 11.64 -9.39
C PRO A 33 -10.97 12.74 -9.26
N ASP A 34 -12.23 12.34 -9.04
CA ASP A 34 -13.40 13.24 -8.95
C ASP A 34 -13.82 13.52 -7.50
N THR A 35 -13.02 13.09 -6.51
CA THR A 35 -13.37 13.33 -5.10
C THR A 35 -13.10 14.77 -4.73
N ASP A 36 -14.17 15.50 -4.38
CA ASP A 36 -14.07 16.86 -3.85
C ASP A 36 -13.63 16.84 -2.37
N ASN A 37 -12.97 17.90 -1.93
CA ASN A 37 -12.54 18.11 -0.53
C ASN A 37 -11.74 16.92 0.04
N TYR A 38 -10.98 16.24 -0.81
CA TYR A 38 -10.22 15.03 -0.43
C TYR A 38 -9.23 15.28 0.72
N GLU A 39 -8.63 16.48 0.82
CA GLU A 39 -7.71 16.84 1.89
C GLU A 39 -8.39 16.76 3.26
N ASP A 40 -9.57 17.34 3.39
CA ASP A 40 -10.36 17.31 4.62
C ASP A 40 -10.80 15.88 4.97
N LEU A 41 -11.23 15.11 3.97
CA LEU A 41 -11.64 13.72 4.16
C LEU A 41 -10.48 12.86 4.68
N VAL A 42 -9.30 12.98 4.07
CA VAL A 42 -8.10 12.25 4.45
C VAL A 42 -7.60 12.69 5.83
N ASN A 43 -7.48 13.99 6.08
CA ASN A 43 -6.98 14.51 7.36
C ASN A 43 -7.92 14.15 8.51
N ASN A 44 -9.23 14.24 8.32
CA ASN A 44 -10.20 13.83 9.33
C ASN A 44 -10.13 12.32 9.63
N ALA A 45 -9.95 11.50 8.60
CA ALA A 45 -9.78 10.06 8.76
C ALA A 45 -8.49 9.70 9.49
N ILE A 46 -7.39 10.38 9.20
CA ILE A 46 -6.10 10.21 9.90
C ILE A 46 -6.25 10.56 11.38
N ILE A 47 -6.82 11.71 11.69
CA ILE A 47 -6.98 12.20 13.08
C ILE A 47 -7.89 11.28 13.89
N ALA A 48 -8.91 10.72 13.27
CA ALA A 48 -9.89 9.87 13.95
C ALA A 48 -9.36 8.46 14.28
N GLU A 49 -8.31 7.98 13.57
CA GLU A 49 -7.82 6.61 13.71
C GLU A 49 -6.67 6.51 14.71
N ASN A 50 -6.85 5.71 15.77
CA ASN A 50 -5.85 5.52 16.81
C ASN A 50 -5.30 4.08 16.91
N ASP A 51 -5.88 3.14 16.21
CA ASP A 51 -5.47 1.73 16.28
C ASP A 51 -4.68 1.28 15.06
N THR A 52 -5.32 1.14 13.91
CA THR A 52 -4.65 0.67 12.69
C THR A 52 -5.08 1.50 11.50
N ILE A 53 -4.11 2.10 10.83
CA ILE A 53 -4.34 2.85 9.60
C ILE A 53 -3.57 2.21 8.42
N ILE A 54 -4.23 2.12 7.29
CA ILE A 54 -3.67 1.58 6.05
C ILE A 54 -3.73 2.65 4.98
N PHE A 55 -2.61 2.92 4.37
CA PHE A 55 -2.48 3.79 3.21
C PHE A 55 -2.10 2.95 2.00
N VAL A 56 -2.86 3.06 0.92
CA VAL A 56 -2.63 2.22 -0.26
C VAL A 56 -2.98 2.92 -1.57
N GLY A 57 -2.22 2.62 -2.61
CA GLY A 57 -2.37 3.18 -3.96
C GLY A 57 -1.04 3.43 -4.64
N HIS A 58 -0.99 4.40 -5.55
CA HIS A 58 0.27 4.86 -6.14
C HIS A 58 0.97 5.88 -5.25
N GLY A 59 2.31 5.86 -5.25
CA GLY A 59 3.08 6.80 -4.44
C GLY A 59 4.55 6.89 -4.82
N THR A 60 5.26 7.68 -4.05
CA THR A 60 6.70 7.92 -4.16
C THR A 60 7.33 7.96 -2.76
N SER A 61 8.64 8.17 -2.69
CA SER A 61 9.35 8.44 -1.42
C SER A 61 8.89 9.73 -0.70
N LYS A 62 8.01 10.53 -1.34
CA LYS A 62 7.45 11.76 -0.75
C LYS A 62 6.04 11.56 -0.20
N GLY A 63 5.41 10.42 -0.46
CA GLY A 63 4.09 10.09 0.06
C GLY A 63 3.17 9.36 -0.91
N LEU A 64 1.92 9.18 -0.47
CA LEU A 64 0.83 8.61 -1.25
C LEU A 64 0.26 9.66 -2.20
N LEU A 65 0.25 9.38 -3.49
CA LEU A 65 -0.25 10.29 -4.51
C LEU A 65 -1.78 10.42 -4.48
N PHE A 66 -2.28 11.61 -4.81
CA PHE A 66 -3.66 11.80 -5.21
C PHE A 66 -3.93 11.01 -6.51
N PRO A 67 -5.12 10.43 -6.70
CA PRO A 67 -5.41 9.53 -7.83
C PRO A 67 -5.57 10.27 -9.18
N ASN A 68 -4.77 11.29 -9.39
CA ASN A 68 -4.57 11.96 -10.68
C ASN A 68 -3.07 12.20 -10.86
N LEU A 69 -2.39 11.22 -11.45
CA LEU A 69 -0.93 11.21 -11.59
C LEU A 69 -0.37 12.41 -12.37
N TYR A 70 -1.21 13.11 -13.17
CA TYR A 70 -0.81 14.32 -13.89
C TYR A 70 -0.65 15.55 -12.97
N ARG A 71 -1.32 15.57 -11.81
CA ARG A 71 -1.25 16.69 -10.87
C ARG A 71 -0.05 16.63 -9.94
N MET A 72 0.52 15.42 -9.70
CA MET A 72 1.60 15.21 -8.72
C MET A 72 1.27 15.75 -7.31
N GLU A 73 -0.01 15.73 -6.95
CA GLU A 73 -0.50 16.05 -5.62
C GLU A 73 -0.44 14.82 -4.71
N TYR A 74 -0.42 15.03 -3.40
CA TYR A 74 -0.31 13.95 -2.43
C TYR A 74 -1.50 13.94 -1.47
N LEU A 75 -2.03 12.76 -1.17
CA LEU A 75 -3.00 12.54 -0.09
C LEU A 75 -2.31 12.48 1.28
N LEU A 76 -1.14 11.85 1.31
CA LEU A 76 -0.27 11.77 2.48
C LEU A 76 1.11 12.28 2.10
N HIS A 77 1.64 13.22 2.86
CA HIS A 77 2.94 13.85 2.66
C HIS A 77 3.51 14.37 3.99
N GLU A 78 4.71 14.91 4.00
CA GLU A 78 5.42 15.35 5.20
C GLU A 78 4.61 16.30 6.12
N PHE A 79 3.75 17.16 5.54
CA PHE A 79 3.01 18.15 6.34
C PHE A 79 1.82 17.54 7.10
N ASN A 80 1.14 16.51 6.55
CA ASN A 80 0.04 15.85 7.25
C ASN A 80 0.42 14.50 7.89
N ALA A 81 1.61 13.99 7.63
CA ALA A 81 2.13 12.79 8.26
C ALA A 81 2.18 12.90 9.81
N ASN A 82 2.39 14.10 10.32
CA ASN A 82 2.39 14.37 11.77
C ASN A 82 1.02 14.22 12.44
N LEU A 83 -0.05 14.12 11.67
CA LEU A 83 -1.41 13.86 12.16
C LEU A 83 -1.66 12.37 12.44
N VAL A 84 -0.79 11.49 11.95
CA VAL A 84 -0.92 10.05 12.11
C VAL A 84 -0.50 9.65 13.52
N HIS A 85 -1.48 9.15 14.30
CA HIS A 85 -1.27 8.71 15.68
C HIS A 85 -1.66 7.25 15.91
N ALA A 86 -1.98 6.52 14.83
CA ALA A 86 -2.35 5.11 14.90
C ALA A 86 -1.19 4.26 15.44
N LYS A 87 -1.52 3.24 16.23
CA LYS A 87 -0.52 2.32 16.82
C LYS A 87 0.15 1.43 15.78
N ASN A 88 -0.60 1.08 14.74
CA ASN A 88 -0.14 0.23 13.65
C ASN A 88 -0.33 0.98 12.33
N ILE A 89 0.72 1.12 11.56
CA ILE A 89 0.69 1.84 10.29
C ILE A 89 1.10 0.88 9.17
N ILE A 90 0.33 0.86 8.09
CA ILE A 90 0.58 0.00 6.93
C ILE A 90 0.60 0.89 5.69
N CYS A 91 1.72 0.87 4.96
CA CYS A 91 1.98 1.71 3.81
C CYS A 91 2.27 0.86 2.57
N CYS A 92 1.29 0.75 1.66
CA CYS A 92 1.37 -0.06 0.46
C CYS A 92 1.34 0.81 -0.80
N TRP A 93 2.48 1.40 -1.15
CA TRP A 93 2.74 2.12 -2.40
C TRP A 93 4.23 2.06 -2.75
N CYS A 94 4.59 2.40 -3.99
CA CYS A 94 6.00 2.39 -4.40
C CYS A 94 6.83 3.39 -3.61
N PHE A 95 7.94 2.91 -3.00
CA PHE A 95 8.85 3.68 -2.14
C PHE A 95 8.24 4.19 -0.82
N ALA A 96 7.20 3.51 -0.32
CA ALA A 96 6.64 3.81 0.99
C ALA A 96 7.67 3.63 2.13
N SER A 97 8.58 2.66 2.01
CA SER A 97 9.66 2.44 2.98
C SER A 97 10.54 3.68 3.16
N ASP A 98 10.90 4.36 2.06
CA ASP A 98 11.71 5.58 2.12
C ASP A 98 10.94 6.72 2.82
N PHE A 99 9.63 6.83 2.54
CA PHE A 99 8.77 7.79 3.23
C PHE A 99 8.71 7.51 4.73
N VAL A 100 8.48 6.26 5.14
CA VAL A 100 8.41 5.83 6.54
C VAL A 100 9.70 6.11 7.28
N ILE A 101 10.86 5.84 6.66
CA ILE A 101 12.17 6.16 7.21
C ILE A 101 12.32 7.67 7.42
N ASN A 102 11.96 8.49 6.41
CA ASN A 102 12.06 9.94 6.49
C ASN A 102 11.15 10.54 7.56
N MET A 103 9.96 9.96 7.77
CA MET A 103 9.02 10.39 8.82
C MET A 103 9.36 9.84 10.20
N ASN A 104 10.32 8.93 10.29
CA ASN A 104 10.69 8.22 11.51
C ASN A 104 9.48 7.57 12.20
N TRP A 105 8.59 6.97 11.41
CA TRP A 105 7.42 6.26 11.93
C TRP A 105 7.81 4.89 12.48
N HIS A 106 7.31 4.57 13.66
CA HIS A 106 7.51 3.29 14.34
C HIS A 106 6.31 2.37 14.18
N ASN A 107 6.52 1.08 14.46
CA ASN A 107 5.52 0.03 14.29
C ASN A 107 4.80 0.09 12.94
N THR A 108 5.59 0.22 11.89
CA THR A 108 5.11 0.49 10.53
C THR A 108 5.59 -0.58 9.55
N PHE A 109 4.64 -1.22 8.86
CA PHE A 109 4.93 -2.04 7.69
C PHE A 109 4.83 -1.19 6.42
N ALA A 110 5.79 -1.35 5.51
CA ALA A 110 5.84 -0.60 4.26
C ALA A 110 6.36 -1.44 3.09
N THR A 111 6.00 -1.04 1.87
CA THR A 111 6.56 -1.57 0.64
C THR A 111 7.58 -0.57 0.04
N SER A 112 8.62 -1.09 -0.60
CA SER A 112 9.51 -0.31 -1.45
C SER A 112 8.96 -0.29 -2.89
N MET A 113 9.82 -0.34 -3.91
CA MET A 113 9.36 -0.52 -5.29
C MET A 113 8.61 -1.85 -5.41
N PHE A 114 7.38 -1.77 -5.93
CA PHE A 114 6.48 -2.91 -6.10
C PHE A 114 6.09 -3.01 -7.57
N ILE A 115 6.35 -4.15 -8.19
CA ILE A 115 5.99 -4.37 -9.60
C ILE A 115 4.51 -4.72 -9.68
N SER A 116 3.74 -3.84 -10.31
CA SER A 116 2.30 -3.98 -10.54
C SER A 116 1.92 -4.02 -12.02
N ASN A 117 2.86 -3.66 -12.92
CA ASN A 117 2.61 -3.68 -14.36
C ASN A 117 3.84 -4.06 -15.17
N THR A 118 3.62 -4.40 -16.44
CA THR A 118 4.67 -4.86 -17.38
C THR A 118 5.74 -3.80 -17.63
N ARG A 119 5.40 -2.51 -17.56
CA ARG A 119 6.37 -1.43 -17.77
C ARG A 119 7.36 -1.36 -16.61
N GLU A 120 6.88 -1.48 -15.38
CA GLU A 120 7.72 -1.54 -14.19
C GLU A 120 8.60 -2.78 -14.18
N ALA A 121 8.05 -3.95 -14.54
CA ALA A 121 8.82 -5.17 -14.71
C ALA A 121 9.97 -4.97 -15.71
N TYR A 122 9.68 -4.41 -16.89
CA TYR A 122 10.68 -4.13 -17.90
C TYR A 122 11.80 -3.20 -17.42
N TYR A 123 11.47 -2.10 -16.74
CA TYR A 123 12.47 -1.16 -16.20
C TYR A 123 13.34 -1.78 -15.11
N ASN A 124 12.84 -2.80 -14.41
CA ASN A 124 13.61 -3.55 -13.40
C ASN A 124 14.31 -4.78 -13.99
N GLY A 125 14.38 -4.89 -15.33
CA GLY A 125 15.10 -5.97 -16.03
C GLY A 125 14.34 -7.29 -16.07
N ILE A 126 13.09 -7.33 -15.62
CA ILE A 126 12.23 -8.51 -15.62
C ILE A 126 11.45 -8.53 -16.93
N ARG A 127 11.63 -9.60 -17.71
CA ARG A 127 11.03 -9.76 -19.03
C ARG A 127 10.17 -11.02 -19.05
N ASP A 128 9.38 -11.15 -20.10
CA ASP A 128 8.57 -12.36 -20.38
C ASP A 128 7.43 -12.62 -19.39
N TYR A 129 6.92 -11.56 -18.74
CA TYR A 129 5.70 -11.60 -17.92
C TYR A 129 4.56 -10.85 -18.60
N THR A 130 3.37 -11.46 -18.59
CA THR A 130 2.13 -10.81 -19.01
C THR A 130 1.54 -9.95 -17.87
N GLN A 131 0.72 -8.97 -18.22
CA GLN A 131 0.02 -8.18 -17.21
C GLN A 131 -0.88 -9.05 -16.31
N GLU A 132 -1.50 -10.10 -16.87
CA GLU A 132 -2.33 -11.03 -16.12
C GLU A 132 -1.53 -11.80 -15.04
N GLN A 133 -0.31 -12.23 -15.36
CA GLN A 133 0.56 -12.89 -14.39
C GLN A 133 0.98 -11.92 -13.27
N ILE A 134 1.27 -10.66 -13.62
CA ILE A 134 1.62 -9.62 -12.64
C ILE A 134 0.41 -9.30 -11.74
N ASN A 135 -0.77 -9.13 -12.32
CA ASN A 135 -2.01 -8.89 -11.57
C ASN A 135 -2.31 -10.03 -10.59
N SER A 136 -2.12 -11.28 -11.02
CA SER A 136 -2.30 -12.46 -10.16
C SER A 136 -1.33 -12.47 -8.96
N ASN A 137 -0.09 -12.00 -9.14
CA ASN A 137 0.86 -11.83 -8.04
C ASN A 137 0.43 -10.71 -7.08
N GLY A 138 -0.02 -9.57 -7.62
CA GLY A 138 -0.55 -8.46 -6.84
C GLY A 138 -1.78 -8.85 -6.02
N GLU A 139 -2.74 -9.53 -6.65
CA GLU A 139 -3.95 -10.05 -5.99
C GLU A 139 -3.58 -10.97 -4.82
N ARG A 140 -2.70 -11.94 -5.05
CA ARG A 140 -2.21 -12.84 -4.00
C ARG A 140 -1.56 -12.08 -2.85
N PHE A 141 -0.74 -11.06 -3.15
CA PHE A 141 -0.08 -10.23 -2.15
C PHE A 141 -1.10 -9.50 -1.26
N TYR A 142 -2.06 -8.78 -1.85
CA TYR A 142 -3.07 -8.05 -1.09
C TYR A 142 -4.07 -8.96 -0.37
N CYS A 143 -4.42 -10.12 -0.94
CA CYS A 143 -5.19 -11.15 -0.23
C CYS A 143 -4.45 -11.69 0.99
N ASN A 144 -3.13 -11.86 0.91
CA ASN A 144 -2.32 -12.28 2.05
C ASN A 144 -2.26 -11.19 3.13
N ILE A 145 -2.12 -9.91 2.77
CA ILE A 145 -2.24 -8.79 3.72
C ILE A 145 -3.62 -8.81 4.40
N ASN A 146 -4.70 -8.94 3.63
CA ASN A 146 -6.06 -9.06 4.17
C ASN A 146 -6.16 -10.20 5.19
N GLN A 147 -5.57 -11.37 4.89
CA GLN A 147 -5.59 -12.51 5.81
C GLN A 147 -4.81 -12.21 7.09
N LEU A 148 -3.64 -11.56 7.01
CA LEU A 148 -2.86 -11.17 8.21
C LEU A 148 -3.64 -10.20 9.11
N ILE A 149 -4.40 -9.28 8.50
CA ILE A 149 -5.30 -8.36 9.23
C ILE A 149 -6.40 -9.14 9.94
N LYS A 150 -7.10 -10.06 9.24
CA LYS A 150 -8.17 -10.89 9.81
C LYS A 150 -7.68 -11.77 10.96
N ASP A 151 -6.48 -12.30 10.81
CA ASP A 151 -5.85 -13.17 11.83
C ASP A 151 -5.20 -12.37 12.96
N LYS A 152 -5.23 -11.02 12.89
CA LYS A 152 -4.63 -10.10 13.87
C LYS A 152 -3.14 -10.39 14.12
N VAL A 153 -2.42 -10.73 13.05
CA VAL A 153 -0.98 -11.00 13.12
C VAL A 153 -0.24 -9.69 13.44
N PRO A 154 0.67 -9.67 14.44
CA PRO A 154 1.48 -8.49 14.74
C PRO A 154 2.33 -8.05 13.54
N LEU A 155 2.50 -6.74 13.32
CA LEU A 155 3.19 -6.20 12.14
C LEU A 155 4.65 -6.66 12.01
N ASN A 156 5.34 -6.87 13.12
CA ASN A 156 6.72 -7.37 13.14
C ASN A 156 6.88 -8.79 12.54
N ASP A 157 5.79 -9.56 12.48
CA ASP A 157 5.80 -10.90 11.88
C ASP A 157 5.43 -10.89 10.38
N TRP A 158 4.94 -9.77 9.86
CA TRP A 158 4.39 -9.68 8.51
C TRP A 158 5.41 -10.02 7.42
N ILE A 159 6.65 -9.52 7.51
CA ILE A 159 7.69 -9.81 6.50
C ILE A 159 7.93 -11.31 6.38
N MET A 160 8.03 -12.00 7.52
CA MET A 160 8.22 -13.46 7.54
C MET A 160 7.01 -14.19 6.98
N GLN A 161 5.80 -13.81 7.42
CA GLN A 161 4.54 -14.45 7.01
C GLN A 161 4.25 -14.24 5.51
N LEU A 162 4.41 -13.02 5.01
CA LEU A 162 4.25 -12.71 3.58
C LEU A 162 5.31 -13.42 2.76
N GLY A 163 6.58 -13.37 3.21
CA GLY A 163 7.67 -14.02 2.52
C GLY A 163 7.52 -15.54 2.39
N ALA A 164 6.89 -16.19 3.37
CA ALA A 164 6.60 -17.62 3.32
C ALA A 164 5.47 -17.98 2.33
N LYS A 165 4.60 -17.02 1.99
CA LYS A 165 3.47 -17.21 1.07
C LYS A 165 3.78 -16.79 -0.37
N MET A 166 4.91 -16.12 -0.60
CA MET A 166 5.37 -15.72 -1.93
C MET A 166 6.11 -16.86 -2.62
N ASP A 167 5.93 -16.96 -3.92
CA ASP A 167 6.56 -18.01 -4.74
C ASP A 167 8.02 -17.64 -5.01
N ILE A 168 8.96 -18.41 -4.47
CA ILE A 168 10.40 -18.19 -4.63
C ILE A 168 10.91 -18.48 -6.06
N GLU A 169 10.13 -19.19 -6.89
CA GLU A 169 10.46 -19.43 -8.29
C GLU A 169 9.90 -18.32 -9.20
N ASN A 170 9.00 -17.48 -8.69
CA ASN A 170 8.44 -16.35 -9.41
C ASN A 170 9.29 -15.09 -9.18
N VAL A 171 9.95 -14.59 -10.22
CA VAL A 171 10.88 -13.44 -10.14
C VAL A 171 10.18 -12.17 -9.65
N ILE A 172 8.89 -11.96 -10.00
CA ILE A 172 8.11 -10.81 -9.50
C ILE A 172 7.87 -10.92 -8.00
N ASP A 173 7.50 -12.10 -7.50
CA ASP A 173 7.33 -12.33 -6.07
C ASP A 173 8.66 -12.14 -5.31
N VAL A 174 9.75 -12.66 -5.86
CA VAL A 174 11.09 -12.46 -5.27
C VAL A 174 11.47 -10.97 -5.22
N PHE A 175 11.21 -10.22 -6.30
CA PHE A 175 11.47 -8.79 -6.35
C PHE A 175 10.62 -8.04 -5.32
N ASN A 176 9.30 -8.26 -5.32
CA ASN A 176 8.38 -7.58 -4.42
C ASN A 176 8.66 -7.93 -2.94
N ARG A 177 9.08 -9.18 -2.65
CA ARG A 177 9.49 -9.61 -1.30
C ARG A 177 10.70 -8.84 -0.78
N GLN A 178 11.68 -8.54 -1.63
CA GLN A 178 12.87 -7.77 -1.25
C GLN A 178 12.53 -6.33 -0.87
N GLY A 179 11.41 -5.81 -1.35
CA GLY A 179 10.89 -4.48 -1.03
C GLY A 179 10.04 -4.41 0.24
N LEU A 180 9.85 -5.51 1.00
CA LEU A 180 9.09 -5.46 2.24
C LEU A 180 9.95 -4.89 3.37
N TYR A 181 9.39 -3.96 4.12
CA TYR A 181 10.05 -3.23 5.19
C TYR A 181 9.17 -3.16 6.44
N TYR A 182 9.78 -3.27 7.61
CA TYR A 182 9.14 -3.00 8.90
C TYR A 182 10.07 -2.14 9.74
N ASN A 183 9.52 -1.08 10.32
CA ASN A 183 10.20 -0.23 11.29
C ASN A 183 9.59 -0.46 12.69
N GLU A 184 10.46 -0.87 13.61
CA GLU A 184 10.08 -1.17 15.01
C GLU A 184 9.75 0.08 15.82
#